data_1b9e257371643305b65b061ae28e0dc2
#
_entry.id   1b9e257371643305b65b061ae28e0dc2
#
_cell.length_a   1.000
_cell.length_b   1.000
_cell.length_c   1.000
_cell.angle_alpha   90.00
_cell.angle_beta   90.00
_cell.angle_gamma   90.00
#
_symmetry.space_group_name_H-M   'P 1'
#
loop_
_entity.id
_entity.type
_entity.pdbx_description
1 polymer ?
#
loop_
_entity_poly.entity_id
_entity_poly.type
_entity_poly.pdbx_seq_one_letter_code
_entity_poly.pdbx_strand_id
1 'polypeptide(L)'
;VGGGGVRVGWIFSLARSGSSVAAYAAAAPWGHAVADEIFGPWDRTVPPYNYPSDQIRLIDLFWNRGERFTPQVIDTTTRLLEQMGAPSGGVVGKHPHTAGDPEQFKRAFPTHGVVFLLRNPLHRLNSLYQRGWLEAIKQNHDVGTYRFFLGRALAHPHRVLYDDLVRRPREFFGSIYRAWGWAHTEADLDAAVAYAKGHYHGSSKNVDPDQSPDERRSEASFMLPPEAVSAYLNDRTVADFMRSVGWSTDPGDYGPTPDDRA
;
A
#
# COMPACT_ATOMS: atom_id res chain seq x y z
N VAL A 1 -14.10 26.76 -18.99
CA VAL A 1 -13.95 25.84 -17.86
C VAL A 1 -14.31 24.47 -18.40
N GLY A 2 -13.29 23.70 -18.85
CA GLY A 2 -13.48 22.35 -19.34
C GLY A 2 -13.90 21.42 -18.21
N GLY A 3 -15.00 20.70 -18.37
CA GLY A 3 -15.48 19.67 -17.45
C GLY A 3 -14.52 18.48 -17.42
N GLY A 4 -13.40 18.66 -16.75
CA GLY A 4 -12.47 17.56 -16.46
C GLY A 4 -13.04 16.73 -15.32
N GLY A 5 -13.36 15.44 -15.56
CA GLY A 5 -13.75 14.51 -14.51
C GLY A 5 -12.68 14.40 -13.42
N VAL A 6 -13.06 13.90 -12.25
CA VAL A 6 -12.14 13.65 -11.13
C VAL A 6 -11.02 12.72 -11.58
N ARG A 7 -9.77 13.14 -11.42
CA ARG A 7 -8.62 12.27 -11.72
C ARG A 7 -8.41 11.28 -10.57
N VAL A 8 -8.13 10.03 -10.91
CA VAL A 8 -7.99 8.96 -9.91
C VAL A 8 -6.69 8.19 -10.11
N GLY A 9 -5.90 8.08 -9.04
CA GLY A 9 -4.70 7.26 -8.98
C GLY A 9 -4.79 6.21 -7.88
N TRP A 10 -4.32 4.98 -8.14
CA TRP A 10 -4.37 3.87 -7.20
C TRP A 10 -2.98 3.35 -6.82
N ILE A 11 -2.81 3.06 -5.53
CA ILE A 11 -1.68 2.33 -5.00
C ILE A 11 -2.16 0.96 -4.54
N PHE A 12 -1.77 -0.09 -5.28
CA PHE A 12 -2.00 -1.47 -4.90
C PHE A 12 -0.81 -2.01 -4.13
N SER A 13 -1.08 -2.63 -2.99
CA SER A 13 -0.04 -3.17 -2.12
C SER A 13 -0.58 -4.33 -1.30
N LEU A 14 0.29 -5.06 -0.65
CA LEU A 14 -0.11 -5.89 0.49
C LEU A 14 -0.16 -5.03 1.76
N ALA A 15 -0.92 -5.48 2.76
CA ALA A 15 -0.96 -4.83 4.07
C ALA A 15 0.45 -4.67 4.65
N ARG A 16 0.72 -3.56 5.34
CA ARG A 16 2.02 -3.20 5.93
C ARG A 16 3.14 -2.90 4.93
N SER A 17 2.80 -2.54 3.71
CA SER A 17 3.77 -2.11 2.70
C SER A 17 4.03 -0.60 2.67
N GLY A 18 3.47 0.18 3.60
CA GLY A 18 3.60 1.64 3.63
C GLY A 18 2.64 2.39 2.73
N SER A 19 1.61 1.70 2.23
CA SER A 19 0.64 2.29 1.29
C SER A 19 -0.14 3.46 1.85
N SER A 20 -0.42 3.50 3.16
CA SER A 20 -1.12 4.65 3.77
C SER A 20 -0.26 5.91 3.65
N VAL A 21 0.99 5.88 4.10
CA VAL A 21 1.90 7.04 3.98
C VAL A 21 2.05 7.44 2.51
N ALA A 22 2.26 6.46 1.62
CA ALA A 22 2.40 6.74 0.20
C ALA A 22 1.16 7.41 -0.40
N ALA A 23 -0.04 6.95 -0.06
CA ALA A 23 -1.30 7.50 -0.59
C ALA A 23 -1.58 8.91 -0.08
N TYR A 24 -1.49 9.11 1.24
CA TYR A 24 -1.72 10.44 1.83
C TYR A 24 -0.68 11.46 1.38
N ALA A 25 0.60 11.06 1.30
CA ALA A 25 1.64 11.92 0.80
C ALA A 25 1.47 12.25 -0.69
N ALA A 26 1.09 11.28 -1.52
CA ALA A 26 0.82 11.50 -2.93
C ALA A 26 -0.40 12.41 -3.18
N ALA A 27 -1.35 12.46 -2.25
CA ALA A 27 -2.52 13.33 -2.33
C ALA A 27 -2.24 14.77 -1.84
N ALA A 28 -1.28 14.93 -0.93
CA ALA A 28 -1.03 16.17 -0.19
C ALA A 28 -0.78 17.41 -1.07
N PRO A 29 0.00 17.36 -2.17
CA PRO A 29 0.30 18.55 -2.97
C PRO A 29 -0.93 19.29 -3.48
N TRP A 30 -2.00 18.58 -3.73
CA TRP A 30 -3.24 19.14 -4.28
C TRP A 30 -4.42 19.09 -3.32
N GLY A 31 -4.21 18.65 -2.08
CA GLY A 31 -5.32 18.45 -1.13
C GLY A 31 -6.35 17.42 -1.60
N HIS A 32 -5.90 16.42 -2.41
CA HIS A 32 -6.81 15.40 -2.91
C HIS A 32 -7.31 14.48 -1.79
N ALA A 33 -8.52 13.99 -1.96
CA ALA A 33 -9.08 12.99 -1.06
C ALA A 33 -8.32 11.66 -1.15
N VAL A 34 -8.28 10.91 -0.04
CA VAL A 34 -7.72 9.55 -0.02
C VAL A 34 -8.85 8.55 0.18
N ALA A 35 -9.06 7.70 -0.82
CA ALA A 35 -9.97 6.55 -0.76
C ALA A 35 -9.24 5.36 -0.12
N ASP A 36 -9.24 5.32 1.21
CA ASP A 36 -8.55 4.32 2.00
C ASP A 36 -9.38 3.05 2.11
N GLU A 37 -8.97 2.01 1.38
CA GLU A 37 -9.53 0.64 1.50
C GLU A 37 -11.06 0.55 1.30
N ILE A 38 -11.60 1.35 0.38
CA ILE A 38 -13.06 1.52 0.21
C ILE A 38 -13.83 0.24 -0.16
N PHE A 39 -13.13 -0.82 -0.57
CA PHE A 39 -13.74 -2.10 -0.95
C PHE A 39 -13.87 -3.08 0.22
N GLY A 40 -13.35 -2.77 1.40
CA GLY A 40 -13.30 -3.70 2.53
C GLY A 40 -13.89 -3.13 3.82
N PRO A 41 -14.45 -4.01 4.68
CA PRO A 41 -14.94 -3.63 5.99
C PRO A 41 -13.76 -3.57 6.96
N TRP A 42 -13.11 -2.43 7.07
CA TRP A 42 -12.07 -2.26 8.07
C TRP A 42 -12.70 -1.86 9.38
N ASP A 43 -12.55 -2.77 10.34
CA ASP A 43 -12.93 -2.60 11.72
C ASP A 43 -14.44 -2.39 11.98
N ARG A 44 -15.18 -3.49 11.97
CA ARG A 44 -16.57 -3.53 12.45
C ARG A 44 -16.70 -3.19 13.96
N THR A 45 -15.56 -3.05 14.66
CA THR A 45 -15.53 -2.81 16.11
C THR A 45 -15.45 -1.34 16.48
N VAL A 46 -15.18 -0.44 15.53
CA VAL A 46 -15.16 1.00 15.79
C VAL A 46 -16.50 1.60 15.35
N PRO A 47 -17.37 1.98 16.29
CA PRO A 47 -18.61 2.68 15.97
C PRO A 47 -18.34 4.16 15.72
N PRO A 48 -19.21 4.86 15.01
CA PRO A 48 -19.73 4.59 13.68
C PRO A 48 -18.87 5.33 12.68
N TYR A 49 -18.20 4.65 11.81
CA TYR A 49 -17.78 5.31 10.60
C TYR A 49 -19.06 5.80 9.91
N ASN A 50 -19.28 7.09 9.82
CA ASN A 50 -20.23 7.68 8.91
C ASN A 50 -19.73 7.49 7.48
N TYR A 51 -19.62 6.23 7.05
CA TYR A 51 -19.35 5.95 5.66
C TYR A 51 -20.47 6.53 4.82
N PRO A 52 -20.17 7.24 3.74
CA PRO A 52 -21.17 7.57 2.75
C PRO A 52 -21.98 6.32 2.37
N SER A 53 -23.26 6.48 2.11
CA SER A 53 -24.15 5.35 1.77
C SER A 53 -23.61 4.48 0.62
N ASP A 54 -22.94 5.11 -0.35
CA ASP A 54 -22.28 4.40 -1.45
C ASP A 54 -21.09 3.55 -1.01
N GLN A 55 -20.35 3.94 0.03
CA GLN A 55 -19.28 3.10 0.57
C GLN A 55 -19.83 1.88 1.30
N ILE A 56 -20.91 2.02 2.08
CA ILE A 56 -21.58 0.89 2.73
C ILE A 56 -22.06 -0.10 1.68
N ARG A 57 -22.68 0.43 0.61
CA ARG A 57 -23.16 -0.39 -0.50
C ARG A 57 -22.02 -1.09 -1.24
N LEU A 58 -20.90 -0.40 -1.47
CA LEU A 58 -19.73 -0.96 -2.12
C LEU A 58 -19.12 -2.10 -1.30
N ILE A 59 -19.02 -1.94 0.01
CA ILE A 59 -18.56 -3.01 0.93
C ILE A 59 -19.52 -4.22 0.85
N ASP A 60 -20.83 -4.00 0.85
CA ASP A 60 -21.79 -5.10 0.74
C ASP A 60 -21.63 -5.87 -0.59
N LEU A 61 -21.61 -5.17 -1.69
CA LEU A 61 -21.47 -5.78 -3.02
C LEU A 61 -20.15 -6.52 -3.17
N PHE A 62 -19.04 -5.81 -2.93
CA PHE A 62 -17.71 -6.29 -3.23
C PHE A 62 -17.20 -7.31 -2.23
N TRP A 63 -17.39 -7.06 -0.93
CA TRP A 63 -16.85 -7.90 0.13
C TRP A 63 -17.79 -8.98 0.58
N ASN A 64 -19.04 -8.64 0.91
CA ASN A 64 -19.99 -9.62 1.45
C ASN A 64 -20.54 -10.57 0.37
N ARG A 65 -20.83 -10.05 -0.83
CA ARG A 65 -21.40 -10.84 -1.93
C ARG A 65 -20.33 -11.37 -2.89
N GLY A 66 -19.10 -10.91 -2.77
CA GLY A 66 -18.00 -11.32 -3.66
C GLY A 66 -18.13 -10.83 -5.10
N GLU A 67 -18.97 -9.84 -5.35
CA GLU A 67 -19.13 -9.24 -6.68
C GLU A 67 -17.87 -8.46 -7.05
N ARG A 68 -17.23 -8.86 -8.17
CA ARG A 68 -16.01 -8.24 -8.65
C ARG A 68 -16.27 -7.50 -9.95
N PHE A 69 -16.17 -6.15 -9.91
CA PHE A 69 -16.27 -5.29 -11.10
C PHE A 69 -17.53 -5.53 -11.95
N THR A 70 -18.66 -5.89 -11.31
CA THR A 70 -19.98 -5.84 -11.96
C THR A 70 -20.32 -4.39 -12.30
N PRO A 71 -21.21 -4.14 -13.27
CA PRO A 71 -21.67 -2.77 -13.58
C PRO A 71 -22.09 -1.98 -12.36
N GLN A 72 -22.72 -2.64 -11.39
CA GLN A 72 -23.16 -2.00 -10.15
C GLN A 72 -22.00 -1.62 -9.23
N VAL A 73 -20.98 -2.46 -9.12
CA VAL A 73 -19.74 -2.14 -8.36
C VAL A 73 -18.99 -0.99 -9.03
N ILE A 74 -18.87 -1.03 -10.35
CA ILE A 74 -18.19 0.03 -11.13
C ILE A 74 -18.92 1.37 -10.93
N ASP A 75 -20.22 1.41 -11.13
CA ASP A 75 -21.03 2.62 -10.98
C ASP A 75 -20.97 3.17 -9.55
N THR A 76 -21.13 2.31 -8.53
CA THR A 76 -21.04 2.74 -7.13
C THR A 76 -19.65 3.27 -6.77
N THR A 77 -18.58 2.62 -7.25
CA THR A 77 -17.21 3.09 -7.06
C THR A 77 -16.99 4.44 -7.73
N THR A 78 -17.45 4.59 -8.97
CA THR A 78 -17.30 5.84 -9.73
C THR A 78 -17.97 7.00 -9.00
N ARG A 79 -19.25 6.84 -8.60
CA ARG A 79 -19.94 7.89 -7.84
C ARG A 79 -19.26 8.25 -6.53
N LEU A 80 -18.79 7.25 -5.78
CA LEU A 80 -18.09 7.48 -4.53
C LEU A 80 -16.81 8.30 -4.75
N LEU A 81 -16.01 7.93 -5.75
CA LEU A 81 -14.78 8.65 -6.08
C LEU A 81 -15.05 10.06 -6.60
N GLU A 82 -16.10 10.26 -7.38
CA GLU A 82 -16.54 11.57 -7.83
C GLU A 82 -16.96 12.47 -6.66
N GLN A 83 -17.74 11.94 -5.73
CA GLN A 83 -18.14 12.66 -4.51
C GLN A 83 -16.92 13.04 -3.66
N MET A 84 -15.98 12.11 -3.45
CA MET A 84 -14.76 12.37 -2.69
C MET A 84 -13.84 13.38 -3.37
N GLY A 85 -13.71 13.28 -4.68
CA GLY A 85 -12.79 14.11 -5.46
C GLY A 85 -13.32 15.47 -5.85
N ALA A 86 -14.64 15.70 -5.80
CA ALA A 86 -15.28 16.92 -6.23
C ALA A 86 -14.65 18.21 -5.64
N PRO A 87 -14.30 18.25 -4.34
CA PRO A 87 -13.71 19.48 -3.76
C PRO A 87 -12.32 19.82 -4.28
N SER A 88 -11.52 18.83 -4.67
CA SER A 88 -10.10 19.01 -5.00
C SER A 88 -9.72 18.58 -6.41
N GLY A 89 -10.66 18.05 -7.19
CA GLY A 89 -10.44 17.56 -8.53
C GLY A 89 -9.70 16.23 -8.64
N GLY A 90 -9.45 15.53 -7.52
CA GLY A 90 -8.76 14.25 -7.57
C GLY A 90 -8.90 13.38 -6.34
N VAL A 91 -8.62 12.09 -6.52
CA VAL A 91 -8.63 11.06 -5.47
C VAL A 91 -7.42 10.15 -5.61
N VAL A 92 -6.77 9.86 -4.50
CA VAL A 92 -5.77 8.80 -4.39
C VAL A 92 -6.39 7.61 -3.69
N GLY A 93 -6.55 6.51 -4.41
CA GLY A 93 -7.03 5.25 -3.85
C GLY A 93 -5.89 4.40 -3.32
N LYS A 94 -6.13 3.73 -2.20
CA LYS A 94 -5.23 2.75 -1.61
C LYS A 94 -5.97 1.44 -1.39
N HIS A 95 -5.38 0.33 -1.84
CA HIS A 95 -5.95 -0.99 -1.59
C HIS A 95 -4.88 -1.99 -1.18
N PRO A 96 -4.74 -2.31 0.13
CA PRO A 96 -3.73 -3.24 0.64
C PRO A 96 -4.09 -4.71 0.43
N HIS A 97 -5.35 -5.00 0.19
CA HIS A 97 -5.79 -6.35 -0.14
C HIS A 97 -6.15 -6.36 -1.62
N THR A 98 -5.41 -7.10 -2.41
CA THR A 98 -5.60 -7.17 -3.85
C THR A 98 -7.05 -7.44 -4.20
N ALA A 99 -7.75 -6.42 -4.57
CA ALA A 99 -9.13 -6.49 -4.98
C ALA A 99 -9.25 -7.11 -6.38
N GLY A 100 -8.62 -8.23 -6.60
CA GLY A 100 -8.79 -8.92 -7.84
C GLY A 100 -7.62 -8.76 -8.83
N ASP A 101 -7.87 -9.11 -10.06
CA ASP A 101 -6.94 -9.05 -11.17
C ASP A 101 -6.72 -7.58 -11.60
N PRO A 102 -5.46 -7.07 -11.65
CA PRO A 102 -5.16 -5.73 -12.15
C PRO A 102 -5.71 -5.46 -13.54
N GLU A 103 -5.75 -6.48 -14.40
CA GLU A 103 -6.31 -6.38 -15.73
C GLU A 103 -7.83 -6.19 -15.70
N GLN A 104 -8.53 -6.88 -14.80
CA GLN A 104 -9.96 -6.65 -14.61
C GLN A 104 -10.22 -5.26 -14.06
N PHE A 105 -9.42 -4.81 -13.09
CA PHE A 105 -9.50 -3.46 -12.57
C PHE A 105 -9.29 -2.40 -13.67
N LYS A 106 -8.24 -2.58 -14.50
CA LYS A 106 -7.96 -1.65 -15.59
C LYS A 106 -9.05 -1.62 -16.66
N ARG A 107 -9.68 -2.77 -16.94
CA ARG A 107 -10.86 -2.81 -17.82
C ARG A 107 -12.07 -2.09 -17.23
N ALA A 108 -12.29 -2.24 -15.91
CA ALA A 108 -13.38 -1.58 -15.20
C ALA A 108 -13.18 -0.04 -15.09
N PHE A 109 -11.93 0.38 -14.90
CA PHE A 109 -11.55 1.77 -14.68
C PHE A 109 -10.39 2.19 -15.63
N PRO A 110 -10.64 2.30 -16.93
CA PRO A 110 -9.58 2.48 -17.94
C PRO A 110 -8.81 3.80 -17.81
N THR A 111 -9.43 4.82 -17.24
CA THR A 111 -8.84 6.16 -17.04
C THR A 111 -8.06 6.29 -15.73
N HIS A 112 -8.20 5.32 -14.82
CA HIS A 112 -7.50 5.38 -13.53
C HIS A 112 -6.03 4.98 -13.68
N GLY A 113 -5.14 5.76 -13.07
CA GLY A 113 -3.74 5.39 -12.93
C GLY A 113 -3.57 4.30 -11.86
N VAL A 114 -2.68 3.34 -12.10
CA VAL A 114 -2.39 2.25 -11.14
C VAL A 114 -0.88 2.13 -10.97
N VAL A 115 -0.43 1.97 -9.73
CA VAL A 115 0.95 1.62 -9.39
C VAL A 115 0.96 0.53 -8.32
N PHE A 116 1.90 -0.40 -8.42
CA PHE A 116 2.14 -1.41 -7.39
C PHE A 116 3.23 -0.94 -6.44
N LEU A 117 2.95 -0.99 -5.13
CA LEU A 117 3.93 -0.71 -4.09
C LEU A 117 4.40 -2.04 -3.49
N LEU A 118 5.68 -2.32 -3.65
CA LEU A 118 6.36 -3.49 -3.13
C LEU A 118 7.21 -3.12 -1.91
N ARG A 119 7.22 -3.98 -0.91
CA ARG A 119 8.10 -3.90 0.26
C ARG A 119 8.78 -5.23 0.46
N ASN A 120 10.00 -5.21 1.02
CA ASN A 120 10.68 -6.43 1.44
C ASN A 120 9.72 -7.32 2.22
N PRO A 121 9.50 -8.58 1.79
CA PRO A 121 8.46 -9.45 2.34
C PRO A 121 8.70 -9.75 3.82
N LEU A 122 9.94 -9.90 4.25
CA LEU A 122 10.29 -10.21 5.64
C LEU A 122 10.11 -8.98 6.54
N HIS A 123 10.50 -7.78 6.10
CA HIS A 123 10.19 -6.54 6.82
C HIS A 123 8.68 -6.31 6.95
N ARG A 124 7.93 -6.62 5.89
CA ARG A 124 6.47 -6.54 5.92
C ARG A 124 5.88 -7.54 6.92
N LEU A 125 6.33 -8.79 6.86
CA LEU A 125 5.89 -9.86 7.74
C LEU A 125 6.21 -9.54 9.21
N ASN A 126 7.44 -9.04 9.48
CA ASN A 126 7.83 -8.60 10.82
C ASN A 126 6.91 -7.49 11.37
N SER A 127 6.54 -6.52 10.51
CA SER A 127 5.59 -5.48 10.90
C SER A 127 4.18 -6.01 11.21
N LEU A 128 3.76 -7.13 10.63
CA LEU A 128 2.51 -7.82 10.98
C LEU A 128 2.66 -8.55 12.30
N TYR A 129 3.80 -9.22 12.49
CA TYR A 129 4.13 -9.98 13.69
C TYR A 129 4.13 -9.08 14.94
N GLN A 130 4.84 -7.95 14.88
CA GLN A 130 4.90 -6.97 15.95
C GLN A 130 3.53 -6.41 16.37
N ARG A 131 2.52 -6.51 15.52
CA ARG A 131 1.15 -6.07 15.81
C ARG A 131 0.23 -7.19 16.32
N GLY A 132 0.74 -8.38 16.45
CA GLY A 132 -0.09 -9.54 16.82
C GLY A 132 -1.11 -9.96 15.76
N TRP A 133 -0.92 -9.51 14.51
CA TRP A 133 -1.89 -9.78 13.44
C TRP A 133 -1.70 -11.12 12.75
N LEU A 134 -0.57 -11.81 12.98
CA LEU A 134 -0.28 -13.10 12.33
C LEU A 134 -1.24 -14.22 12.72
N GLU A 135 -1.72 -14.24 13.97
CA GLU A 135 -2.69 -15.26 14.40
C GLU A 135 -4.04 -15.10 13.68
N ALA A 136 -4.47 -13.84 13.48
CA ALA A 136 -5.71 -13.53 12.75
C ALA A 136 -5.58 -13.71 11.23
N ILE A 137 -4.35 -13.83 10.71
CA ILE A 137 -4.05 -13.62 9.29
C ILE A 137 -3.27 -14.82 8.70
N LYS A 138 -3.12 -15.93 9.40
CA LYS A 138 -2.39 -17.14 8.95
C LYS A 138 -2.75 -17.59 7.52
N GLN A 139 -3.94 -17.24 7.03
CA GLN A 139 -4.39 -17.62 5.69
C GLN A 139 -4.06 -16.61 4.59
N ASN A 140 -3.77 -15.33 4.92
CA ASN A 140 -3.66 -14.26 3.91
C ASN A 140 -2.27 -13.62 3.81
N HIS A 141 -1.28 -14.09 4.57
CA HIS A 141 0.05 -13.48 4.58
C HIS A 141 1.19 -14.49 4.45
N ASP A 142 0.87 -15.68 3.98
CA ASP A 142 1.86 -16.70 3.64
C ASP A 142 2.70 -16.29 2.42
N VAL A 143 3.74 -17.04 2.16
CA VAL A 143 4.61 -16.84 1.00
C VAL A 143 3.85 -16.97 -0.32
N GLY A 144 2.83 -17.81 -0.37
CA GLY A 144 1.98 -17.99 -1.55
C GLY A 144 1.21 -16.71 -1.91
N THR A 145 0.62 -16.04 -0.92
CA THR A 145 -0.03 -14.74 -1.10
C THR A 145 0.95 -13.68 -1.59
N TYR A 146 2.15 -13.61 -1.00
CA TYR A 146 3.17 -12.67 -1.46
C TYR A 146 3.61 -12.96 -2.89
N ARG A 147 3.91 -14.22 -3.21
CA ARG A 147 4.29 -14.66 -4.56
C ARG A 147 3.21 -14.33 -5.60
N PHE A 148 1.95 -14.57 -5.28
CA PHE A 148 0.83 -14.25 -6.15
C PHE A 148 0.74 -12.73 -6.43
N PHE A 149 0.84 -11.92 -5.39
CA PHE A 149 0.87 -10.46 -5.52
C PHE A 149 2.09 -9.98 -6.31
N LEU A 150 3.26 -10.54 -6.02
CA LEU A 150 4.51 -10.25 -6.73
C LEU A 150 4.39 -10.54 -8.22
N GLY A 151 3.83 -11.70 -8.60
CA GLY A 151 3.62 -12.05 -10.00
C GLY A 151 2.78 -11.01 -10.75
N ARG A 152 1.74 -10.49 -10.11
CA ARG A 152 0.91 -9.41 -10.68
C ARG A 152 1.64 -8.08 -10.77
N ALA A 153 2.38 -7.73 -9.73
CA ALA A 153 3.18 -6.51 -9.72
C ALA A 153 4.28 -6.54 -10.79
N LEU A 154 4.90 -7.71 -11.02
CA LEU A 154 5.94 -7.87 -12.04
C LEU A 154 5.37 -7.81 -13.47
N ALA A 155 4.16 -8.29 -13.67
CA ALA A 155 3.46 -8.18 -14.96
C ALA A 155 2.97 -6.75 -15.25
N HIS A 156 2.85 -5.89 -14.23
CA HIS A 156 2.40 -4.51 -14.40
C HIS A 156 3.56 -3.58 -14.75
N PRO A 157 3.39 -2.62 -15.69
CA PRO A 157 4.48 -1.72 -16.11
C PRO A 157 4.95 -0.77 -15.00
N HIS A 158 4.07 -0.43 -14.07
CA HIS A 158 4.36 0.56 -13.03
C HIS A 158 4.41 -0.07 -11.64
N ARG A 159 5.60 -0.05 -11.05
CA ARG A 159 5.85 -0.49 -9.68
C ARG A 159 6.88 0.39 -9.01
N VAL A 160 6.76 0.54 -7.71
CA VAL A 160 7.69 1.28 -6.85
C VAL A 160 8.04 0.47 -5.61
N LEU A 161 9.21 0.71 -5.05
CA LEU A 161 9.66 0.03 -3.85
C LEU A 161 9.47 0.93 -2.62
N TYR A 162 9.08 0.36 -1.50
CA TYR A 162 9.00 1.09 -0.23
C TYR A 162 10.36 1.69 0.17
N ASP A 163 11.45 1.03 -0.20
CA ASP A 163 12.81 1.52 0.06
C ASP A 163 13.08 2.84 -0.65
N ASP A 164 12.51 3.06 -1.83
CA ASP A 164 12.62 4.32 -2.55
C ASP A 164 11.82 5.44 -1.86
N LEU A 165 10.67 5.12 -1.26
CA LEU A 165 9.94 6.09 -0.43
C LEU A 165 10.81 6.61 0.72
N VAL A 166 11.67 5.75 1.28
CA VAL A 166 12.54 6.10 2.42
C VAL A 166 13.82 6.79 1.96
N ARG A 167 14.50 6.25 0.95
CA ARG A 167 15.83 6.69 0.52
C ARG A 167 15.80 7.77 -0.54
N ARG A 168 14.82 7.75 -1.43
CA ARG A 168 14.70 8.60 -2.62
C ARG A 168 13.27 9.08 -2.82
N PRO A 169 12.67 9.74 -1.81
CA PRO A 169 11.23 10.03 -1.82
C PRO A 169 10.77 10.89 -3.01
N ARG A 170 11.61 11.80 -3.52
CA ARG A 170 11.27 12.61 -4.71
C ARG A 170 11.12 11.73 -5.96
N GLU A 171 12.06 10.81 -6.18
CA GLU A 171 11.99 9.86 -7.30
C GLU A 171 10.80 8.93 -7.17
N PHE A 172 10.51 8.48 -5.94
CA PHE A 172 9.36 7.64 -5.62
C PHE A 172 8.04 8.32 -6.01
N PHE A 173 7.79 9.55 -5.54
CA PHE A 173 6.55 10.25 -5.89
C PHE A 173 6.51 10.65 -7.36
N GLY A 174 7.62 11.09 -7.95
CA GLY A 174 7.70 11.36 -9.38
C GLY A 174 7.35 10.12 -10.24
N SER A 175 7.76 8.93 -9.80
CA SER A 175 7.41 7.68 -10.48
C SER A 175 5.92 7.35 -10.36
N ILE A 176 5.32 7.59 -9.18
CA ILE A 176 3.88 7.43 -8.97
C ILE A 176 3.08 8.38 -9.88
N TYR A 177 3.41 9.65 -9.89
CA TYR A 177 2.68 10.65 -10.69
C TYR A 177 2.81 10.38 -12.20
N ARG A 178 3.99 9.99 -12.67
CA ARG A 178 4.18 9.54 -14.07
C ARG A 178 3.34 8.31 -14.39
N ALA A 179 3.29 7.32 -13.48
CA ALA A 179 2.47 6.13 -13.66
C ALA A 179 0.97 6.44 -13.77
N TRP A 180 0.52 7.48 -13.08
CA TRP A 180 -0.86 7.95 -13.14
C TRP A 180 -1.14 8.93 -14.29
N GLY A 181 -0.10 9.36 -15.02
CA GLY A 181 -0.23 10.40 -16.04
C GLY A 181 -0.54 11.79 -15.46
N TRP A 182 -0.17 12.03 -14.18
CA TRP A 182 -0.41 13.32 -13.53
C TRP A 182 0.76 14.27 -13.74
N ALA A 183 0.48 15.41 -14.36
CA ALA A 183 1.44 16.51 -14.41
C ALA A 183 1.74 17.00 -13.00
N HIS A 184 3.03 17.22 -12.71
CA HIS A 184 3.51 17.66 -11.42
C HIS A 184 4.74 18.58 -11.57
N THR A 185 4.94 19.42 -10.58
CA THR A 185 6.09 20.33 -10.46
C THR A 185 7.05 19.86 -9.37
N GLU A 186 8.22 20.49 -9.28
CA GLU A 186 9.15 20.24 -8.19
C GLU A 186 8.54 20.59 -6.82
N ALA A 187 7.71 21.63 -6.75
CA ALA A 187 7.00 22.02 -5.53
C ALA A 187 5.99 20.95 -5.09
N ASP A 188 5.33 20.28 -6.02
CA ASP A 188 4.45 19.16 -5.70
C ASP A 188 5.22 17.97 -5.12
N LEU A 189 6.41 17.69 -5.66
CA LEU A 189 7.29 16.66 -5.12
C LEU A 189 7.76 17.02 -3.71
N ASP A 190 8.12 18.28 -3.47
CA ASP A 190 8.54 18.74 -2.14
C ASP A 190 7.42 18.64 -1.12
N ALA A 191 6.20 18.99 -1.49
CA ALA A 191 5.02 18.86 -0.63
C ALA A 191 4.73 17.39 -0.27
N ALA A 192 4.80 16.48 -1.23
CA ALA A 192 4.63 15.05 -0.99
C ALA A 192 5.73 14.50 -0.05
N VAL A 193 6.98 14.88 -0.28
CA VAL A 193 8.13 14.47 0.56
C VAL A 193 7.99 15.02 1.99
N ALA A 194 7.63 16.29 2.14
CA ALA A 194 7.42 16.91 3.46
C ALA A 194 6.32 16.19 4.23
N TYR A 195 5.18 15.89 3.55
CA TYR A 195 4.11 15.11 4.18
C TYR A 195 4.61 13.73 4.61
N ALA A 196 5.27 12.99 3.72
CA ALA A 196 5.78 11.67 4.02
C ALA A 196 6.72 11.70 5.25
N LYS A 197 7.67 12.62 5.29
CA LYS A 197 8.61 12.77 6.43
C LYS A 197 7.90 13.01 7.76
N GLY A 198 6.85 13.84 7.78
CA GLY A 198 6.08 14.11 8.98
C GLY A 198 5.18 12.94 9.42
N HIS A 199 4.94 11.94 8.55
CA HIS A 199 3.97 10.88 8.79
C HIS A 199 4.52 9.45 8.65
N TYR A 200 5.85 9.27 8.55
CA TYR A 200 6.47 7.92 8.55
C TYR A 200 6.09 7.06 9.75
N HIS A 201 5.55 7.70 10.78
CA HIS A 201 5.27 7.10 12.08
C HIS A 201 3.92 6.39 12.17
N GLY A 202 3.19 6.29 11.09
CA GLY A 202 1.83 5.74 11.04
C GLY A 202 1.54 4.75 12.14
N SER A 203 0.84 5.19 13.16
CA SER A 203 0.27 4.44 14.28
C SER A 203 1.21 3.84 15.34
N SER A 204 2.52 3.98 15.33
CA SER A 204 3.32 3.68 16.52
C SER A 204 3.41 4.93 17.40
N LYS A 205 2.69 4.93 18.51
CA LYS A 205 2.63 6.05 19.46
C LYS A 205 3.96 6.40 20.17
N ASN A 206 5.03 5.66 19.87
CA ASN A 206 6.29 5.69 20.61
C ASN A 206 7.52 5.91 19.71
N VAL A 207 7.40 6.56 18.58
CA VAL A 207 8.57 6.80 17.71
C VAL A 207 8.99 8.24 17.82
N ASP A 208 10.28 8.44 18.10
CA ASP A 208 10.92 9.75 18.12
C ASP A 208 10.82 10.38 16.72
N PRO A 209 10.20 11.57 16.58
CA PRO A 209 10.07 12.25 15.31
C PRO A 209 11.42 12.63 14.67
N ASP A 210 12.48 12.76 15.48
CA ASP A 210 13.81 13.16 15.01
C ASP A 210 14.67 11.97 14.54
N GLN A 211 14.22 10.74 14.79
CA GLN A 211 14.93 9.53 14.36
C GLN A 211 14.83 9.32 12.85
N SER A 212 15.96 9.08 12.19
CA SER A 212 15.98 8.81 10.76
C SER A 212 15.23 7.49 10.43
N PRO A 213 14.67 7.37 9.22
CA PRO A 213 14.02 6.11 8.80
C PRO A 213 14.95 4.88 8.84
N ASP A 214 16.24 5.08 8.64
CA ASP A 214 17.25 3.99 8.65
C ASP A 214 17.62 3.60 10.10
N GLU A 215 17.74 4.56 11.02
CA GLU A 215 17.90 4.29 12.46
C GLU A 215 16.75 3.51 13.02
N ARG A 216 15.52 3.85 12.64
CA ARG A 216 14.31 3.10 13.05
C ARG A 216 14.23 1.68 12.50
N ARG A 217 14.86 1.42 11.36
CA ARG A 217 14.97 0.05 10.81
C ARG A 217 15.97 -0.78 11.57
N SER A 218 17.06 -0.19 12.04
CA SER A 218 18.10 -0.88 12.82
C SER A 218 17.64 -1.25 14.22
N GLU A 219 16.70 -0.47 14.79
CA GLU A 219 16.18 -0.69 16.15
C GLU A 219 14.95 -1.61 16.20
N ALA A 220 14.31 -1.89 15.07
CA ALA A 220 13.21 -2.83 15.03
C ALA A 220 13.77 -4.26 15.09
N SER A 221 13.81 -4.84 16.29
CA SER A 221 14.18 -6.25 16.45
C SER A 221 13.31 -7.12 15.55
N PHE A 222 13.94 -8.05 14.83
CA PHE A 222 13.23 -9.04 14.06
C PHE A 222 12.68 -10.11 15.01
N MET A 223 11.34 -10.22 15.04
CA MET A 223 10.62 -11.19 15.87
C MET A 223 10.13 -12.40 15.06
N LEU A 224 10.54 -12.52 13.80
CA LEU A 224 10.06 -13.59 12.93
C LEU A 224 10.63 -14.95 13.39
N PRO A 225 9.79 -15.97 13.46
CA PRO A 225 10.26 -17.32 13.69
C PRO A 225 11.08 -17.80 12.46
N PRO A 226 12.16 -18.60 12.69
CA PRO A 226 13.06 -19.05 11.63
C PRO A 226 12.35 -19.77 10.47
N GLU A 227 11.30 -20.51 10.77
CA GLU A 227 10.49 -21.19 9.74
C GLU A 227 9.78 -20.22 8.80
N ALA A 228 9.32 -19.07 9.31
CA ALA A 228 8.71 -18.03 8.48
C ALA A 228 9.75 -17.38 7.56
N VAL A 229 10.94 -17.08 8.08
CA VAL A 229 12.06 -16.60 7.28
C VAL A 229 12.43 -17.59 6.19
N SER A 230 12.62 -18.86 6.57
CA SER A 230 12.97 -19.93 5.65
C SER A 230 11.93 -20.14 4.55
N ALA A 231 10.64 -20.04 4.87
CA ALA A 231 9.57 -20.20 3.88
C ALA A 231 9.68 -19.17 2.74
N TYR A 232 10.01 -17.92 3.05
CA TYR A 232 10.18 -16.85 2.05
C TYR A 232 11.49 -16.97 1.28
N LEU A 233 12.59 -17.31 1.95
CA LEU A 233 13.91 -17.39 1.31
C LEU A 233 14.06 -18.65 0.45
N ASN A 234 13.33 -19.73 0.75
CA ASN A 234 13.28 -20.94 -0.04
C ASN A 234 12.30 -20.87 -1.23
N ASP A 235 11.38 -19.89 -1.25
CA ASP A 235 10.57 -19.66 -2.44
C ASP A 235 11.41 -18.97 -3.51
N ARG A 236 11.74 -19.72 -4.57
CA ARG A 236 12.64 -19.26 -5.62
C ARG A 236 12.20 -17.93 -6.23
N THR A 237 10.90 -17.78 -6.52
CA THR A 237 10.36 -16.55 -7.14
C THR A 237 10.57 -15.34 -6.25
N VAL A 238 10.30 -15.49 -4.96
CA VAL A 238 10.46 -14.41 -3.98
C VAL A 238 11.94 -14.09 -3.78
N ALA A 239 12.78 -15.10 -3.57
CA ALA A 239 14.21 -14.91 -3.36
C ALA A 239 14.93 -14.31 -4.57
N ASP A 240 14.58 -14.74 -5.79
CA ASP A 240 15.12 -14.15 -7.02
C ASP A 240 14.74 -12.67 -7.16
N PHE A 241 13.49 -12.35 -6.86
CA PHE A 241 13.06 -10.95 -6.85
C PHE A 241 13.80 -10.14 -5.77
N MET A 242 13.91 -10.65 -4.54
CA MET A 242 14.65 -9.97 -3.47
C MET A 242 16.09 -9.64 -3.91
N ARG A 243 16.80 -10.60 -4.49
CA ARG A 243 18.15 -10.38 -5.04
C ARG A 243 18.16 -9.33 -6.14
N SER A 244 17.18 -9.37 -7.04
CA SER A 244 17.13 -8.44 -8.19
C SER A 244 16.96 -6.97 -7.78
N VAL A 245 16.40 -6.72 -6.60
CA VAL A 245 16.20 -5.35 -6.05
C VAL A 245 17.16 -5.02 -4.90
N GLY A 246 18.18 -5.87 -4.65
CA GLY A 246 19.21 -5.65 -3.64
C GLY A 246 18.75 -5.88 -2.20
N TRP A 247 17.66 -6.64 -1.98
CA TRP A 247 17.26 -7.06 -0.66
C TRP A 247 18.04 -8.30 -0.23
N SER A 248 18.45 -8.34 1.03
CA SER A 248 19.18 -9.49 1.55
C SER A 248 18.37 -10.78 1.43
N THR A 249 19.06 -11.86 1.15
CA THR A 249 18.57 -13.25 1.24
C THR A 249 19.35 -14.07 2.27
N ASP A 250 20.13 -13.41 3.13
CA ASP A 250 20.78 -14.04 4.27
C ASP A 250 19.74 -14.15 5.43
N PRO A 251 19.46 -15.36 5.92
CA PRO A 251 18.58 -15.54 7.07
C PRO A 251 19.04 -14.77 8.33
N GLY A 252 20.34 -14.57 8.48
CA GLY A 252 20.94 -13.85 9.62
C GLY A 252 20.48 -12.40 9.72
N ASP A 253 20.14 -11.77 8.58
CA ASP A 253 19.65 -10.38 8.55
C ASP A 253 18.19 -10.24 9.04
N TYR A 254 17.52 -11.35 9.33
CA TYR A 254 16.10 -11.40 9.69
C TYR A 254 15.85 -12.19 11.00
N GLY A 255 16.88 -12.50 11.72
CA GLY A 255 16.80 -13.15 13.03
C GLY A 255 16.76 -12.15 14.19
N PRO A 256 16.35 -12.58 15.38
CA PRO A 256 16.52 -11.79 16.60
C PRO A 256 18.01 -11.51 16.81
N THR A 257 18.32 -10.26 17.15
CA THR A 257 19.69 -9.89 17.50
C THR A 257 20.15 -10.69 18.75
N PRO A 258 21.45 -10.98 18.86
CA PRO A 258 21.99 -11.76 20.01
C PRO A 258 21.61 -11.18 21.37
N ASP A 259 21.42 -9.87 21.50
CA ASP A 259 21.07 -9.17 22.73
C ASP A 259 19.59 -9.37 23.14
N ASP A 260 18.71 -9.77 22.21
CA ASP A 260 17.28 -10.02 22.49
C ASP A 260 17.02 -11.41 23.13
N ARG A 261 18.08 -12.20 23.43
CA ARG A 261 17.98 -13.55 24.01
C ARG A 261 18.38 -13.63 25.49
N ALA A 262 18.62 -12.49 26.13
CA ALA A 262 19.05 -12.45 27.55
C ALA A 262 17.88 -12.27 28.52
#